data_c23453e334e33de15a33a8ae92f0b9e4
#
_entry.id   c23453e334e33de15a33a8ae92f0b9e4
#
_cell.length_a   1.000
_cell.length_b   1.000
_cell.length_c   1.000
_cell.angle_alpha   90.00
_cell.angle_beta   90.00
_cell.angle_gamma   90.00
#
_symmetry.space_group_name_H-M   'P 1'
#
loop_
_entity.id
_entity.type
_entity.pdbx_description
1 polymer ?
#
loop_
_entity_poly.entity_id
_entity_poly.type
_entity_poly.pdbx_seq_one_letter_code
_entity_poly.pdbx_strand_id
1 'polypeptide(L)'
;VRVGDLRCRVRETPGHTLGHVVYHFEREEKVFVGDVMFAMGCGRLFEGTAEEMWTSMGKLLAMPDETTVYCAHEYTESNATFALSVNPSNEDLVKRAEWVREARARGDPTVPTTIALERRTNPFCRPDDEEIQRNVGMVGSTDLASVFGAIRKAKDNF
;
A
#
# COMPACT_ATOMS: atom_id res chain seq x y z
N VAL A 1 10.08 -19.59 -9.19
CA VAL A 1 9.00 -20.57 -9.05
C VAL A 1 8.21 -20.64 -10.36
N ARG A 2 7.59 -21.80 -10.63
CA ARG A 2 6.69 -21.98 -11.79
C ARG A 2 5.31 -22.37 -11.30
N VAL A 3 4.29 -21.84 -11.95
CA VAL A 3 2.87 -22.18 -11.74
C VAL A 3 2.30 -22.48 -13.13
N GLY A 4 2.18 -23.77 -13.48
CA GLY A 4 1.94 -24.18 -14.87
C GLY A 4 3.07 -23.68 -15.78
N ASP A 5 2.73 -22.94 -16.83
CA ASP A 5 3.69 -22.33 -17.77
C ASP A 5 4.19 -20.94 -17.31
N LEU A 6 3.58 -20.37 -16.28
CA LEU A 6 3.97 -19.07 -15.75
C LEU A 6 5.21 -19.16 -14.87
N ARG A 7 6.05 -18.13 -14.95
CA ARG A 7 7.24 -17.97 -14.10
C ARG A 7 7.06 -16.74 -13.21
N CYS A 8 7.27 -16.91 -11.90
CA CYS A 8 7.33 -15.77 -10.98
C CYS A 8 8.65 -15.71 -10.24
N ARG A 9 9.06 -14.50 -9.89
CA ARG A 9 10.11 -14.23 -8.91
C ARG A 9 9.50 -14.14 -7.52
N VAL A 10 10.13 -14.80 -6.57
CA VAL A 10 9.83 -14.62 -5.15
C VAL A 10 10.78 -13.53 -4.65
N ARG A 11 10.22 -12.49 -4.02
CA ARG A 11 10.99 -11.40 -3.43
C ARG A 11 10.67 -11.31 -1.95
N GLU A 12 11.69 -11.25 -1.12
CA GLU A 12 11.55 -11.02 0.31
C GLU A 12 11.05 -9.60 0.56
N THR A 13 10.01 -9.48 1.37
CA THR A 13 9.37 -8.22 1.76
C THR A 13 9.06 -8.22 3.24
N PRO A 14 10.10 -8.26 4.11
CA PRO A 14 9.91 -8.24 5.56
C PRO A 14 9.24 -6.95 6.04
N GLY A 15 8.56 -7.04 7.16
CA GLY A 15 7.88 -5.93 7.83
C GLY A 15 6.62 -6.39 8.55
N HIS A 16 5.61 -6.86 7.83
CA HIS A 16 4.43 -7.47 8.44
C HIS A 16 4.81 -8.71 9.24
N THR A 17 5.52 -9.65 8.60
CA THR A 17 6.30 -10.71 9.24
C THR A 17 7.72 -10.67 8.68
N LEU A 18 8.69 -11.26 9.37
CA LEU A 18 10.09 -11.28 8.91
C LEU A 18 10.27 -12.19 7.69
N GLY A 19 9.49 -13.27 7.59
CA GLY A 19 9.54 -14.22 6.48
C GLY A 19 8.61 -13.86 5.31
N HIS A 20 8.01 -12.67 5.29
CA HIS A 20 7.05 -12.30 4.26
C HIS A 20 7.69 -12.22 2.88
N VAL A 21 6.99 -12.74 1.86
CA VAL A 21 7.42 -12.72 0.46
C VAL A 21 6.27 -12.30 -0.46
N VAL A 22 6.62 -11.78 -1.63
CA VAL A 22 5.69 -11.50 -2.73
C VAL A 22 6.04 -12.35 -3.95
N TYR A 23 5.04 -12.66 -4.78
CA TYR A 23 5.18 -13.40 -6.01
C TYR A 23 4.97 -12.48 -7.20
N HIS A 24 6.06 -12.15 -7.93
CA HIS A 24 6.05 -11.21 -9.05
C HIS A 24 6.14 -11.95 -10.39
N PHE A 25 5.08 -11.88 -11.17
CA PHE A 25 4.96 -12.37 -12.54
C PHE A 25 5.28 -11.21 -13.49
N GLU A 26 6.57 -11.00 -13.76
CA GLU A 26 7.06 -9.83 -14.50
C GLU A 26 6.49 -9.74 -15.92
N ARG A 27 6.38 -10.87 -16.63
CA ARG A 27 5.86 -10.90 -18.01
C ARG A 27 4.37 -10.63 -18.09
N GLU A 28 3.65 -11.02 -17.07
CA GLU A 28 2.21 -10.84 -16.95
C GLU A 28 1.82 -9.54 -16.28
N GLU A 29 2.81 -8.75 -15.83
CA GLU A 29 2.64 -7.48 -15.09
C GLU A 29 1.72 -7.65 -13.88
N LYS A 30 1.93 -8.71 -13.10
CA LYS A 30 1.13 -9.04 -11.93
C LYS A 30 2.01 -9.34 -10.72
N VAL A 31 1.55 -8.88 -9.55
CA VAL A 31 2.21 -9.21 -8.29
C VAL A 31 1.18 -9.57 -7.22
N PHE A 32 1.43 -10.66 -6.50
CA PHE A 32 0.68 -11.09 -5.33
C PHE A 32 1.45 -10.66 -4.10
N VAL A 33 0.91 -9.69 -3.37
CA VAL A 33 1.67 -8.93 -2.35
C VAL A 33 1.35 -9.36 -0.91
N GLY A 34 0.42 -10.30 -0.70
CA GLY A 34 0.02 -10.71 0.64
C GLY A 34 -0.38 -9.49 1.50
N ASP A 35 0.26 -9.38 2.66
CA ASP A 35 -0.01 -8.34 3.66
C ASP A 35 1.02 -7.20 3.68
N VAL A 36 1.92 -7.09 2.69
CA VAL A 36 2.84 -5.95 2.63
C VAL A 36 2.15 -4.69 2.12
N MET A 37 1.26 -4.81 1.14
CA MET A 37 0.50 -3.69 0.58
C MET A 37 -0.98 -4.05 0.44
N PHE A 38 -1.84 -3.11 0.78
CA PHE A 38 -3.28 -3.15 0.48
C PHE A 38 -3.67 -1.94 -0.38
N ALA A 39 -4.83 -2.01 -1.01
CA ALA A 39 -5.40 -0.83 -1.65
C ALA A 39 -5.58 0.30 -0.62
N MET A 40 -4.86 1.42 -0.84
CA MET A 40 -4.75 2.58 0.08
C MET A 40 -4.25 2.24 1.50
N GLY A 41 -3.47 1.15 1.66
CA GLY A 41 -2.98 0.72 2.97
C GLY A 41 -1.74 -0.16 2.90
N CYS A 42 -1.31 -0.61 4.07
CA CYS A 42 -0.29 -1.65 4.24
C CYS A 42 -0.57 -2.49 5.49
N GLY A 43 0.08 -3.63 5.61
CA GLY A 43 -0.01 -4.50 6.78
C GLY A 43 0.53 -3.87 8.05
N ARG A 44 0.09 -4.38 9.21
CA ARG A 44 0.66 -4.03 10.50
C ARG A 44 2.08 -4.55 10.64
N LEU A 45 2.88 -3.90 11.47
CA LEU A 45 4.24 -4.33 11.80
C LEU A 45 4.18 -5.28 13.01
N PHE A 46 3.95 -6.56 12.76
CA PHE A 46 3.90 -7.55 13.85
C PHE A 46 5.30 -7.98 14.30
N GLU A 47 6.24 -8.12 13.37
CA GLU A 47 7.58 -8.63 13.63
C GLU A 47 8.68 -7.68 13.18
N GLY A 48 8.47 -6.96 12.06
CA GLY A 48 9.47 -6.09 11.47
C GLY A 48 9.37 -4.64 11.93
N THR A 49 10.29 -3.82 11.43
CA THR A 49 10.39 -2.38 11.67
C THR A 49 9.76 -1.56 10.55
N ALA A 50 9.51 -0.27 10.81
CA ALA A 50 9.05 0.68 9.79
C ALA A 50 10.06 0.81 8.64
N GLU A 51 11.36 0.77 8.93
CA GLU A 51 12.43 0.83 7.94
C GLU A 51 12.44 -0.40 7.02
N GLU A 52 12.29 -1.60 7.59
CA GLU A 52 12.20 -2.85 6.81
C GLU A 52 10.96 -2.84 5.92
N MET A 53 9.81 -2.43 6.45
CA MET A 53 8.56 -2.37 5.66
C MET A 53 8.64 -1.29 4.58
N TRP A 54 9.20 -0.11 4.87
CA TRP A 54 9.41 0.93 3.88
C TRP A 54 10.34 0.46 2.75
N THR A 55 11.41 -0.24 3.10
CA THR A 55 12.30 -0.88 2.11
C THR A 55 11.54 -1.89 1.24
N SER A 56 10.66 -2.69 1.85
CA SER A 56 9.81 -3.65 1.15
C SER A 56 8.80 -2.98 0.24
N MET A 57 8.16 -1.89 0.69
CA MET A 57 7.28 -1.05 -0.14
C MET A 57 8.03 -0.46 -1.33
N GLY A 58 9.29 -0.02 -1.15
CA GLY A 58 10.15 0.48 -2.22
C GLY A 58 10.37 -0.55 -3.34
N LYS A 59 10.47 -1.84 -3.00
CA LYS A 59 10.58 -2.92 -4.00
C LYS A 59 9.32 -3.04 -4.87
N LEU A 60 8.15 -2.81 -4.30
CA LEU A 60 6.88 -2.81 -5.05
C LEU A 60 6.74 -1.53 -5.87
N LEU A 61 7.05 -0.39 -5.28
CA LEU A 61 7.01 0.90 -5.96
C LEU A 61 8.04 1.04 -7.10
N ALA A 62 9.06 0.20 -7.17
CA ALA A 62 9.98 0.12 -8.30
C ALA A 62 9.42 -0.67 -9.50
N MET A 63 8.24 -1.29 -9.38
CA MET A 63 7.58 -2.00 -10.48
C MET A 63 6.91 -1.01 -11.45
N PRO A 64 6.66 -1.42 -12.73
CA PRO A 64 5.91 -0.62 -13.68
C PRO A 64 4.54 -0.20 -13.15
N ASP A 65 4.09 0.98 -13.57
CA ASP A 65 2.82 1.57 -13.13
C ASP A 65 1.60 0.70 -13.45
N GLU A 66 1.65 -0.04 -14.55
CA GLU A 66 0.59 -0.94 -15.03
C GLU A 66 0.51 -2.26 -14.24
N THR A 67 1.51 -2.55 -13.40
CA THR A 67 1.55 -3.79 -12.61
C THR A 67 0.29 -3.91 -11.76
N THR A 68 -0.47 -4.98 -12.00
CA THR A 68 -1.66 -5.31 -11.21
C THR A 68 -1.25 -5.91 -9.87
N VAL A 69 -1.78 -5.36 -8.79
CA VAL A 69 -1.45 -5.73 -7.40
C VAL A 69 -2.60 -6.50 -6.78
N TYR A 70 -2.37 -7.76 -6.46
CA TYR A 70 -3.32 -8.64 -5.78
C TYR A 70 -3.00 -8.65 -4.27
N CYS A 71 -3.83 -7.96 -3.50
CA CYS A 71 -3.75 -7.90 -2.04
C CYS A 71 -4.42 -9.13 -1.40
N ALA A 72 -4.03 -9.46 -0.16
CA ALA A 72 -4.62 -10.60 0.57
C ALA A 72 -6.04 -10.32 1.08
N HIS A 73 -6.41 -9.04 1.30
CA HIS A 73 -7.64 -8.67 1.99
C HIS A 73 -8.39 -7.53 1.29
N GLU A 74 -9.71 -7.53 1.43
CA GLU A 74 -10.64 -6.47 0.99
C GLU A 74 -10.79 -5.40 2.10
N TYR A 75 -9.70 -4.69 2.42
CA TYR A 75 -9.65 -3.64 3.43
C TYR A 75 -9.81 -2.23 2.88
N THR A 76 -10.11 -2.11 1.58
CA THR A 76 -10.04 -0.87 0.82
C THR A 76 -10.92 0.23 1.41
N GLU A 77 -12.14 -0.06 1.82
CA GLU A 77 -13.08 0.94 2.35
C GLU A 77 -12.58 1.54 3.67
N SER A 78 -12.13 0.70 4.62
CA SER A 78 -11.56 1.20 5.87
C SER A 78 -10.23 1.91 5.67
N ASN A 79 -9.42 1.45 4.71
CA ASN A 79 -8.18 2.12 4.33
C ASN A 79 -8.46 3.49 3.70
N ALA A 80 -9.48 3.62 2.84
CA ALA A 80 -9.89 4.90 2.26
C ALA A 80 -10.29 5.91 3.32
N THR A 81 -11.04 5.48 4.34
CA THR A 81 -11.45 6.35 5.47
C THR A 81 -10.23 6.90 6.21
N PHE A 82 -9.26 6.05 6.53
CA PHE A 82 -8.01 6.51 7.13
C PHE A 82 -7.19 7.40 6.19
N ALA A 83 -7.04 7.03 4.93
CA ALA A 83 -6.26 7.78 3.96
C ALA A 83 -6.80 9.23 3.82
N LEU A 84 -8.12 9.40 3.75
CA LEU A 84 -8.77 10.71 3.75
C LEU A 84 -8.53 11.51 5.03
N SER A 85 -8.34 10.87 6.17
CA SER A 85 -8.04 11.59 7.42
C SER A 85 -6.64 12.21 7.45
N VAL A 86 -5.70 11.67 6.68
CA VAL A 86 -4.31 12.15 6.63
C VAL A 86 -3.96 12.89 5.34
N ASN A 87 -4.77 12.73 4.27
CA ASN A 87 -4.53 13.37 2.96
C ASN A 87 -5.85 13.84 2.31
N PRO A 88 -6.66 14.68 3.00
CA PRO A 88 -8.01 15.06 2.54
C PRO A 88 -8.03 15.92 1.27
N SER A 89 -6.95 16.66 0.95
CA SER A 89 -6.89 17.50 -0.25
C SER A 89 -6.41 16.77 -1.51
N ASN A 90 -6.10 15.48 -1.42
CA ASN A 90 -5.72 14.66 -2.56
C ASN A 90 -6.96 14.30 -3.41
N GLU A 91 -7.15 14.99 -4.53
CA GLU A 91 -8.33 14.78 -5.39
C GLU A 91 -8.44 13.37 -5.95
N ASP A 92 -7.33 12.71 -6.29
CA ASP A 92 -7.32 11.33 -6.78
C ASP A 92 -7.79 10.37 -5.69
N LEU A 93 -7.39 10.61 -4.44
CA LEU A 93 -7.83 9.85 -3.29
C LEU A 93 -9.33 10.04 -3.02
N VAL A 94 -9.81 11.30 -3.07
CA VAL A 94 -11.24 11.61 -2.88
C VAL A 94 -12.09 10.87 -3.91
N LYS A 95 -11.76 10.97 -5.19
CA LYS A 95 -12.48 10.28 -6.28
C LYS A 95 -12.44 8.75 -6.10
N ARG A 96 -11.28 8.21 -5.71
CA ARG A 96 -11.13 6.77 -5.47
C ARG A 96 -11.98 6.32 -4.28
N ALA A 97 -12.01 7.07 -3.19
CA ALA A 97 -12.80 6.73 -2.01
C ALA A 97 -14.31 6.74 -2.29
N GLU A 98 -14.79 7.68 -3.12
CA GLU A 98 -16.17 7.69 -3.60
C GLU A 98 -16.51 6.44 -4.40
N TRP A 99 -15.68 6.10 -5.39
CA TRP A 99 -15.84 4.88 -6.18
C TRP A 99 -15.83 3.62 -5.30
N VAL A 100 -14.93 3.53 -4.32
CA VAL A 100 -14.86 2.39 -3.39
C VAL A 100 -16.15 2.26 -2.61
N ARG A 101 -16.67 3.34 -2.05
CA ARG A 101 -17.93 3.35 -1.29
C ARG A 101 -19.10 2.83 -2.14
N GLU A 102 -19.21 3.31 -3.38
CA GLU A 102 -20.25 2.87 -4.32
C GLU A 102 -20.09 1.39 -4.68
N ALA A 103 -18.87 0.93 -4.97
CA ALA A 103 -18.58 -0.45 -5.29
C ALA A 103 -18.94 -1.37 -4.11
N ARG A 104 -18.51 -1.01 -2.89
CA ARG A 104 -18.82 -1.81 -1.70
C ARG A 104 -20.30 -1.81 -1.33
N ALA A 105 -21.02 -0.72 -1.59
CA ALA A 105 -22.48 -0.67 -1.41
C ALA A 105 -23.21 -1.64 -2.33
N ARG A 106 -22.65 -1.95 -3.50
CA ARG A 106 -23.17 -2.97 -4.44
C ARG A 106 -22.65 -4.38 -4.15
N GLY A 107 -21.71 -4.54 -3.21
CA GLY A 107 -21.02 -5.80 -2.93
C GLY A 107 -19.89 -6.13 -3.92
N ASP A 108 -19.51 -5.19 -4.80
CA ASP A 108 -18.45 -5.39 -5.76
C ASP A 108 -17.06 -5.38 -5.07
N PRO A 109 -16.09 -6.21 -5.53
CA PRO A 109 -14.72 -6.16 -5.04
C PRO A 109 -14.03 -4.87 -5.49
N THR A 110 -13.08 -4.36 -4.66
CA THR A 110 -12.27 -3.19 -4.96
C THR A 110 -10.78 -3.53 -5.16
N VAL A 111 -10.45 -4.79 -5.11
CA VAL A 111 -9.16 -5.38 -5.45
C VAL A 111 -9.32 -6.29 -6.66
N PRO A 112 -8.33 -6.44 -7.53
CA PRO A 112 -6.97 -5.91 -7.45
C PRO A 112 -6.87 -4.40 -7.69
N THR A 113 -5.71 -3.82 -7.36
CA THR A 113 -5.32 -2.45 -7.67
C THR A 113 -4.14 -2.39 -8.64
N THR A 114 -3.51 -1.24 -8.85
CA THR A 114 -2.30 -1.08 -9.66
C THR A 114 -1.25 -0.25 -8.93
N ILE A 115 0.03 -0.41 -9.29
CA ILE A 115 1.11 0.42 -8.73
C ILE A 115 0.85 1.91 -8.98
N ALA A 116 0.41 2.30 -10.18
CA ALA A 116 0.07 3.70 -10.50
C ALA A 116 -0.98 4.27 -9.55
N LEU A 117 -2.02 3.49 -9.25
CA LEU A 117 -3.11 3.95 -8.39
C LEU A 117 -2.65 4.08 -6.93
N GLU A 118 -1.83 3.13 -6.45
CA GLU A 118 -1.26 3.20 -5.11
C GLU A 118 -0.30 4.38 -4.94
N ARG A 119 0.56 4.67 -5.93
CA ARG A 119 1.44 5.85 -5.90
C ARG A 119 0.67 7.16 -5.71
N ARG A 120 -0.52 7.28 -6.31
CA ARG A 120 -1.31 8.51 -6.27
C ARG A 120 -2.17 8.63 -5.02
N THR A 121 -2.60 7.52 -4.42
CA THR A 121 -3.69 7.53 -3.43
C THR A 121 -3.37 6.84 -2.11
N ASN A 122 -2.33 6.00 -2.05
CA ASN A 122 -1.97 5.28 -0.83
C ASN A 122 -1.04 6.13 0.04
N PRO A 123 -1.44 6.56 1.23
CA PRO A 123 -0.59 7.38 2.10
C PRO A 123 0.73 6.69 2.48
N PHE A 124 0.75 5.37 2.55
CA PHE A 124 1.96 4.58 2.81
C PHE A 124 2.94 4.54 1.64
N CYS A 125 2.51 4.93 0.44
CA CYS A 125 3.36 5.09 -0.74
C CYS A 125 3.85 6.54 -0.92
N ARG A 126 3.41 7.47 -0.07
CA ARG A 126 3.58 8.93 -0.21
C ARG A 126 4.09 9.59 1.09
N PRO A 127 5.09 9.02 1.79
CA PRO A 127 5.58 9.62 3.04
C PRO A 127 6.29 10.97 2.84
N ASP A 128 6.57 11.36 1.59
CA ASP A 128 7.11 12.66 1.19
C ASP A 128 6.04 13.76 1.00
N ASP A 129 4.75 13.41 1.05
CA ASP A 129 3.66 14.37 0.91
C ASP A 129 3.55 15.28 2.15
N GLU A 130 3.59 16.60 1.93
CA GLU A 130 3.60 17.60 3.02
C GLU A 130 2.33 17.60 3.87
N GLU A 131 1.16 17.32 3.26
CA GLU A 131 -0.10 17.25 4.01
C GLU A 131 -0.12 16.03 4.91
N ILE A 132 0.33 14.87 4.40
CA ILE A 132 0.46 13.65 5.19
C ILE A 132 1.42 13.89 6.35
N GLN A 133 2.62 14.42 6.08
CA GLN A 133 3.60 14.73 7.12
C GLN A 133 3.04 15.64 8.21
N ARG A 134 2.29 16.68 7.79
CA ARG A 134 1.64 17.60 8.74
C ARG A 134 0.63 16.88 9.61
N ASN A 135 -0.20 16.03 9.01
CA ASN A 135 -1.29 15.35 9.71
C ASN A 135 -0.82 14.19 10.62
N VAL A 136 0.41 13.67 10.40
CA VAL A 136 1.02 12.67 11.28
C VAL A 136 2.12 13.22 12.19
N GLY A 137 2.30 14.56 12.22
CA GLY A 137 3.25 15.24 13.11
C GLY A 137 4.72 15.11 12.70
N MET A 138 5.00 14.97 11.41
CA MET A 138 6.35 14.75 10.84
C MET A 138 6.75 15.84 9.82
N VAL A 139 6.30 17.07 10.03
CA VAL A 139 6.51 18.21 9.11
C VAL A 139 7.98 18.38 8.75
N GLY A 140 8.28 18.40 7.44
CA GLY A 140 9.62 18.65 6.90
C GLY A 140 10.61 17.50 7.10
N SER A 141 10.15 16.34 7.54
CA SER A 141 11.02 15.17 7.67
C SER A 141 11.50 14.67 6.32
N THR A 142 12.80 14.44 6.20
CA THR A 142 13.44 13.77 5.04
C THR A 142 13.66 12.27 5.28
N ASP A 143 13.43 11.80 6.51
CA ASP A 143 13.48 10.38 6.86
C ASP A 143 12.12 9.73 6.56
N LEU A 144 11.97 9.24 5.32
CA LEU A 144 10.71 8.66 4.84
C LEU A 144 10.32 7.38 5.57
N ALA A 145 11.27 6.62 6.09
CA ALA A 145 10.97 5.44 6.90
C ALA A 145 10.32 5.81 8.24
N SER A 146 10.82 6.86 8.89
CA SER A 146 10.21 7.39 10.11
C SER A 146 8.82 7.98 9.85
N VAL A 147 8.61 8.68 8.72
CA VAL A 147 7.28 9.17 8.32
C VAL A 147 6.33 7.99 8.07
N PHE A 148 6.78 6.97 7.34
CA PHE A 148 6.01 5.74 7.12
C PHE A 148 5.59 5.10 8.46
N GLY A 149 6.50 5.01 9.41
CA GLY A 149 6.22 4.52 10.77
C GLY A 149 5.17 5.36 11.50
N ALA A 150 5.23 6.70 11.37
CA ALA A 150 4.24 7.61 11.93
C ALA A 150 2.85 7.41 11.31
N ILE A 151 2.77 7.24 9.98
CA ILE A 151 1.50 6.91 9.29
C ILE A 151 0.94 5.58 9.80
N ARG A 152 1.80 4.54 9.96
CA ARG A 152 1.37 3.23 10.46
C ARG A 152 0.83 3.33 11.89
N LYS A 153 1.55 4.05 12.77
CA LYS A 153 1.11 4.29 14.14
C LYS A 153 -0.22 5.08 14.20
N ALA A 154 -0.38 6.08 13.34
CA ALA A 154 -1.63 6.83 13.25
C ALA A 154 -2.80 5.90 12.88
N LYS A 155 -2.60 5.00 11.87
CA LYS A 155 -3.61 4.04 11.47
C LYS A 155 -3.90 2.98 12.54
N ASP A 156 -2.91 2.56 13.33
CA ASP A 156 -3.11 1.57 14.39
C ASP A 156 -3.97 2.11 15.54
N ASN A 157 -4.04 3.45 15.69
CA ASN A 157 -4.83 4.16 16.69
C ASN A 157 -6.12 4.79 16.13
N PHE A 158 -6.40 4.61 14.85
CA PHE A 158 -7.57 5.14 14.15
C PHE A 158 -8.78 4.22 14.30
#